data_aa2793f977d424d4e3f1e1637f5e53c0
#
_entry.id   aa2793f977d424d4e3f1e1637f5e53c0
#
_cell.length_a   1.000
_cell.length_b   1.000
_cell.length_c   1.000
_cell.angle_alpha   90.00
_cell.angle_beta   90.00
_cell.angle_gamma   90.00
#
_symmetry.space_group_name_H-M   'P 1'
#
loop_
_entity.id
_entity.type
_entity.pdbx_description
1 polymer ?
#
loop_
_entity_poly.entity_id
_entity_poly.type
_entity_poly.pdbx_seq_one_letter_code
_entity_poly.pdbx_strand_id
1 'polypeptide(L)'
;MFNQMRKILTMGTLAVSAAVLLAGCGGGASGGSSGAATEVSGKISASGSTALLPLLKPAQEEFQNQHAKVTVNVAGGGSFTGMNQVAEGSVDIGNSDVSLPDEYKDKGLVDHKVVVEPFVFIVDKANKVDNLTKQQAVDILTGKITNWSQVGGADQKITLIHRAKSSGSRATISEVVLKGAAFTDDAIIQDSNGAVRAAIATTPGAIGYVDAPYADESVKVLKFDGVEFSAQNIIDGKYPIYGYGHMYTKGEPTGAVKAFIDYIMSDEFQNSQVEKLGFIPVSKMKK
;
A
#
# COMPACT_ATOMS: atom_id res chain seq x y z
N MET A 1 25.87 -45.92 39.28
CA MET A 1 27.34 -46.09 39.42
C MET A 1 27.92 -44.70 39.22
N PHE A 2 28.26 -44.04 40.32
CA PHE A 2 29.59 -43.80 40.87
C PHE A 2 30.46 -43.01 39.88
N ASN A 3 31.07 -41.88 40.12
CA ASN A 3 31.50 -41.19 41.36
C ASN A 3 32.15 -39.90 40.90
N GLN A 4 31.83 -38.75 41.49
CA GLN A 4 32.58 -38.08 42.53
C GLN A 4 33.95 -37.49 42.17
N MET A 5 34.00 -36.20 42.43
CA MET A 5 35.01 -35.49 43.26
C MET A 5 36.26 -34.99 42.51
N ARG A 6 36.89 -33.86 42.77
CA ARG A 6 37.03 -32.94 43.90
C ARG A 6 37.80 -31.69 43.47
N LYS A 7 37.39 -30.53 43.91
CA LYS A 7 38.07 -29.45 44.65
C LYS A 7 39.60 -29.30 44.51
N ILE A 8 40.04 -28.01 44.42
CA ILE A 8 41.00 -27.27 45.28
C ILE A 8 41.24 -25.95 44.54
N LEU A 9 40.84 -24.79 44.95
CA LEU A 9 41.15 -23.79 45.98
C LEU A 9 42.65 -23.49 46.09
N THR A 10 43.05 -22.28 45.66
CA THR A 10 44.10 -21.51 46.36
C THR A 10 43.92 -20.00 46.12
N MET A 11 43.86 -19.30 47.22
CA MET A 11 43.92 -17.85 47.43
C MET A 11 45.32 -17.30 47.14
N GLY A 12 45.39 -16.06 46.72
CA GLY A 12 46.64 -15.30 46.71
C GLY A 12 46.32 -13.80 46.65
N THR A 13 46.51 -13.20 47.77
CA THR A 13 46.22 -11.79 48.11
C THR A 13 47.37 -10.84 47.83
N LEU A 14 47.04 -9.55 47.92
CA LEU A 14 47.86 -8.32 48.19
C LEU A 14 48.64 -7.74 46.99
N ALA A 15 48.82 -6.42 46.84
CA ALA A 15 48.41 -5.20 47.56
C ALA A 15 48.73 -3.95 46.68
N VAL A 16 47.93 -2.94 46.77
CA VAL A 16 48.19 -1.52 47.00
C VAL A 16 49.37 -0.85 46.29
N SER A 17 49.13 0.16 45.50
CA SER A 17 49.67 1.48 45.76
C SER A 17 49.01 2.59 44.86
N ALA A 18 48.56 3.60 45.58
CA ALA A 18 48.03 4.83 45.02
C ALA A 18 49.21 5.79 44.64
N ALA A 19 48.99 6.58 43.63
CA ALA A 19 49.63 7.90 43.54
C ALA A 19 48.81 8.85 42.64
N VAL A 20 48.36 9.87 43.29
CA VAL A 20 47.74 11.12 42.81
C VAL A 20 48.84 11.95 42.14
N LEU A 21 48.48 12.73 41.08
CA LEU A 21 48.80 14.15 40.97
C LEU A 21 48.22 14.79 39.71
N LEU A 22 47.52 15.78 39.95
CA LEU A 22 46.94 16.94 39.37
C LEU A 22 47.73 17.64 38.23
N ALA A 23 46.90 18.31 37.44
CA ALA A 23 47.05 19.61 36.82
C ALA A 23 47.49 19.67 35.36
N GLY A 24 46.61 20.26 34.54
CA GLY A 24 46.85 20.77 33.22
C GLY A 24 45.60 21.35 32.57
N CYS A 25 45.37 22.67 32.84
CA CYS A 25 44.36 23.48 32.16
C CYS A 25 44.61 23.61 30.67
N GLY A 26 43.53 23.70 29.87
CA GLY A 26 43.53 24.57 28.69
C GLY A 26 43.31 23.86 27.37
N GLY A 27 42.17 24.11 26.75
CA GLY A 27 41.92 23.84 25.35
C GLY A 27 40.46 23.53 25.07
N GLY A 28 39.68 24.54 24.69
CA GLY A 28 38.31 24.36 24.26
C GLY A 28 38.25 23.40 23.06
N ALA A 29 37.68 22.23 23.29
CA ALA A 29 37.23 21.38 22.22
C ALA A 29 35.71 21.53 22.19
N SER A 30 35.20 22.18 21.14
CA SER A 30 33.82 22.11 20.71
C SER A 30 33.47 20.64 20.59
N GLY A 31 32.84 20.13 21.63
CA GLY A 31 32.20 18.81 21.57
C GLY A 31 31.06 18.87 20.58
N GLY A 32 31.35 18.52 19.34
CA GLY A 32 30.33 18.10 18.41
C GLY A 32 29.62 16.89 19.03
N SER A 33 28.46 17.15 19.60
CA SER A 33 27.52 16.08 19.94
C SER A 33 27.11 15.43 18.61
N SER A 34 27.88 14.44 18.20
CA SER A 34 27.37 13.46 17.25
C SER A 34 26.25 12.74 18.00
N GLY A 35 25.03 13.27 17.84
CA GLY A 35 23.84 12.56 18.26
C GLY A 35 23.88 11.20 17.60
N ALA A 36 24.17 10.17 18.38
CA ALA A 36 23.99 8.80 17.94
C ALA A 36 22.54 8.73 17.48
N ALA A 37 22.33 8.55 16.17
CA ALA A 37 21.01 8.34 15.62
C ALA A 37 20.41 7.18 16.42
N THR A 38 19.32 7.44 17.14
CA THR A 38 18.67 6.42 17.97
C THR A 38 18.28 5.29 17.02
N GLU A 39 18.88 4.12 17.20
CA GLU A 39 18.67 2.97 16.34
C GLU A 39 17.17 2.61 16.34
N VAL A 40 16.57 2.63 15.18
CA VAL A 40 15.14 2.31 15.02
C VAL A 40 14.92 0.84 15.32
N SER A 41 13.96 0.55 16.19
CA SER A 41 13.62 -0.82 16.60
C SER A 41 12.13 -0.94 16.92
N GLY A 42 11.58 -2.14 16.75
CA GLY A 42 10.19 -2.43 17.11
C GLY A 42 9.48 -3.32 16.08
N LYS A 43 8.18 -3.50 16.32
CA LYS A 43 7.29 -4.21 15.40
C LYS A 43 6.26 -3.23 14.85
N ILE A 44 5.94 -3.38 13.58
CA ILE A 44 4.95 -2.58 12.85
C ILE A 44 3.94 -3.55 12.25
N SER A 45 2.67 -3.33 12.56
CA SER A 45 1.53 -4.03 11.96
C SER A 45 0.78 -3.06 11.05
N ALA A 46 0.60 -3.44 9.79
CA ALA A 46 -0.13 -2.66 8.80
C ALA A 46 -1.14 -3.54 8.07
N SER A 47 -2.35 -3.07 7.89
CA SER A 47 -3.36 -3.82 7.15
C SER A 47 -4.31 -2.89 6.38
N GLY A 48 -5.04 -3.45 5.43
CA GLY A 48 -6.08 -2.71 4.71
C GLY A 48 -6.01 -2.88 3.21
N SER A 49 -5.79 -1.80 2.47
CA SER A 49 -5.77 -1.81 1.01
C SER A 49 -4.93 -2.94 0.43
N THR A 50 -5.53 -3.70 -0.50
CA THR A 50 -4.78 -4.66 -1.30
C THR A 50 -4.15 -3.99 -2.53
N ALA A 51 -4.60 -2.81 -2.95
CA ALA A 51 -4.00 -2.05 -4.03
C ALA A 51 -2.58 -1.57 -3.65
N LEU A 52 -2.38 -1.20 -2.39
CA LEU A 52 -1.07 -0.77 -1.88
C LEU A 52 -0.05 -1.91 -1.66
N LEU A 53 -0.44 -3.18 -1.70
CA LEU A 53 0.50 -4.28 -1.43
C LEU A 53 1.71 -4.32 -2.38
N PRO A 54 1.60 -4.05 -3.69
CA PRO A 54 2.75 -3.99 -4.59
C PRO A 54 3.77 -2.90 -4.23
N LEU A 55 3.35 -1.83 -3.57
CA LEU A 55 4.22 -0.80 -3.02
C LEU A 55 4.80 -1.21 -1.66
N LEU A 56 3.93 -1.65 -0.75
CA LEU A 56 4.28 -1.82 0.66
C LEU A 56 5.08 -3.10 0.93
N LYS A 57 4.93 -4.15 0.13
CA LYS A 57 5.70 -5.39 0.32
C LYS A 57 7.20 -5.20 0.02
N PRO A 58 7.61 -4.64 -1.13
CA PRO A 58 9.00 -4.28 -1.36
C PRO A 58 9.54 -3.28 -0.34
N ALA A 59 8.75 -2.24 0.01
CA ALA A 59 9.13 -1.27 1.02
C ALA A 59 9.37 -1.91 2.40
N GLN A 60 8.53 -2.87 2.80
CA GLN A 60 8.70 -3.66 4.02
C GLN A 60 10.05 -4.40 4.03
N GLU A 61 10.37 -5.10 2.95
CA GLU A 61 11.62 -5.87 2.83
C GLU A 61 12.84 -4.96 2.86
N GLU A 62 12.83 -3.90 2.09
CA GLU A 62 13.94 -2.96 2.01
C GLU A 62 14.17 -2.22 3.34
N PHE A 63 13.09 -1.76 3.98
CA PHE A 63 13.17 -1.10 5.28
C PHE A 63 13.72 -2.02 6.37
N GLN A 64 13.31 -3.28 6.41
CA GLN A 64 13.86 -4.26 7.36
C GLN A 64 15.34 -4.58 7.11
N ASN A 65 15.78 -4.60 5.85
CA ASN A 65 17.20 -4.77 5.51
C ASN A 65 18.06 -3.60 6.00
N GLN A 66 17.50 -2.38 6.01
CA GLN A 66 18.18 -1.17 6.53
C GLN A 66 18.09 -1.08 8.06
N HIS A 67 17.09 -1.69 8.69
CA HIS A 67 16.79 -1.62 10.12
C HIS A 67 16.60 -3.00 10.73
N ALA A 68 17.70 -3.72 10.98
CA ALA A 68 17.70 -5.13 11.41
C ALA A 68 16.91 -5.42 12.72
N LYS A 69 16.64 -4.38 13.53
CA LYS A 69 15.84 -4.48 14.76
C LYS A 69 14.35 -4.15 14.57
N VAL A 70 13.92 -3.93 13.32
CA VAL A 70 12.53 -3.67 13.00
C VAL A 70 11.91 -4.89 12.31
N THR A 71 10.69 -5.23 12.71
CA THR A 71 9.85 -6.19 12.00
C THR A 71 8.61 -5.47 11.50
N VAL A 72 8.35 -5.51 10.18
CA VAL A 72 7.16 -4.94 9.56
C VAL A 72 6.29 -6.08 9.04
N ASN A 73 4.99 -6.05 9.36
CA ASN A 73 4.00 -6.97 8.82
C ASN A 73 2.94 -6.20 8.06
N VAL A 74 2.86 -6.40 6.75
CA VAL A 74 1.83 -5.79 5.89
C VAL A 74 0.85 -6.85 5.42
N ALA A 75 -0.44 -6.62 5.62
CA ALA A 75 -1.53 -7.51 5.20
C ALA A 75 -2.59 -6.75 4.38
N GLY A 76 -3.28 -7.48 3.50
CA GLY A 76 -4.49 -7.00 2.84
C GLY A 76 -5.73 -7.15 3.73
N GLY A 77 -6.91 -6.79 3.19
CA GLY A 77 -8.20 -6.92 3.89
C GLY A 77 -9.25 -5.92 3.39
N GLY A 78 -8.80 -4.93 2.61
CA GLY A 78 -9.62 -3.83 2.12
C GLY A 78 -9.48 -2.57 2.96
N SER A 79 -9.62 -1.42 2.33
CA SER A 79 -9.37 -0.09 2.91
C SER A 79 -10.21 0.17 4.17
N PHE A 80 -11.50 -0.15 4.12
CA PHE A 80 -12.38 0.07 5.28
C PHE A 80 -12.06 -0.87 6.45
N THR A 81 -11.58 -2.09 6.17
CA THR A 81 -11.05 -3.00 7.21
C THR A 81 -9.81 -2.38 7.88
N GLY A 82 -8.87 -1.86 7.09
CA GLY A 82 -7.67 -1.20 7.63
C GLY A 82 -8.01 0.04 8.46
N MET A 83 -8.93 0.88 7.97
CA MET A 83 -9.40 2.06 8.73
C MET A 83 -10.02 1.68 10.07
N ASN A 84 -10.88 0.65 10.09
CA ASN A 84 -11.48 0.16 11.34
C ASN A 84 -10.41 -0.35 12.31
N GLN A 85 -9.49 -1.18 11.83
CA GLN A 85 -8.46 -1.78 12.67
C GLN A 85 -7.51 -0.74 13.28
N VAL A 86 -7.10 0.28 12.52
CA VAL A 86 -6.25 1.35 13.07
C VAL A 86 -7.04 2.25 14.03
N ALA A 87 -8.31 2.54 13.75
CA ALA A 87 -9.16 3.31 14.65
C ALA A 87 -9.37 2.60 16.00
N GLU A 88 -9.47 1.28 15.98
CA GLU A 88 -9.56 0.42 17.18
C GLU A 88 -8.21 0.19 17.85
N GLY A 89 -7.08 0.52 17.18
CA GLY A 89 -5.74 0.27 17.68
C GLY A 89 -5.29 -1.20 17.57
N SER A 90 -5.95 -1.99 16.72
CA SER A 90 -5.59 -3.39 16.46
C SER A 90 -4.38 -3.53 15.53
N VAL A 91 -4.09 -2.49 14.74
CA VAL A 91 -2.89 -2.34 13.92
C VAL A 91 -2.32 -0.94 14.10
N ASP A 92 -1.03 -0.79 13.80
CA ASP A 92 -0.34 0.51 13.88
C ASP A 92 -0.67 1.40 12.68
N ILE A 93 -0.90 0.80 11.51
CA ILE A 93 -1.16 1.49 10.24
C ILE A 93 -2.36 0.87 9.54
N GLY A 94 -3.33 1.70 9.19
CA GLY A 94 -4.45 1.34 8.31
C GLY A 94 -4.22 1.85 6.89
N ASN A 95 -4.07 0.93 5.93
CA ASN A 95 -3.83 1.28 4.52
C ASN A 95 -5.15 1.46 3.76
N SER A 96 -5.25 2.49 2.91
CA SER A 96 -6.49 2.80 2.19
C SER A 96 -6.26 3.42 0.83
N ASP A 97 -7.17 3.12 -0.13
CA ASP A 97 -7.24 3.73 -1.47
C ASP A 97 -8.15 4.97 -1.49
N VAL A 98 -8.74 5.32 -0.36
CA VAL A 98 -9.68 6.44 -0.25
C VAL A 98 -9.43 7.25 1.00
N SER A 99 -9.77 8.52 0.94
CA SER A 99 -9.74 9.44 2.09
C SER A 99 -10.72 8.98 3.18
N LEU A 100 -10.48 9.45 4.41
CA LEU A 100 -11.34 9.12 5.56
C LEU A 100 -12.78 9.58 5.33
N PRO A 101 -13.76 8.68 5.36
CA PRO A 101 -15.17 9.05 5.45
C PRO A 101 -15.48 9.81 6.75
N ASP A 102 -16.61 10.51 6.74
CA ASP A 102 -17.06 11.34 7.87
C ASP A 102 -17.15 10.58 9.20
N GLU A 103 -17.48 9.30 9.15
CA GLU A 103 -17.59 8.41 10.33
C GLU A 103 -16.27 8.19 11.08
N TYR A 104 -15.14 8.51 10.46
CA TYR A 104 -13.81 8.40 11.09
C TYR A 104 -13.26 9.74 11.59
N LYS A 105 -13.92 10.87 11.36
CA LYS A 105 -13.40 12.21 11.69
C LYS A 105 -13.02 12.36 13.17
N ASP A 106 -13.82 11.73 14.05
CA ASP A 106 -13.61 11.81 15.50
C ASP A 106 -12.79 10.66 16.09
N LYS A 107 -12.17 9.83 15.22
CA LYS A 107 -11.36 8.68 15.67
C LYS A 107 -9.90 9.01 15.96
N GLY A 108 -9.49 10.27 15.75
CA GLY A 108 -8.11 10.72 15.98
C GLY A 108 -7.10 10.10 14.99
N LEU A 109 -7.55 9.82 13.77
CA LEU A 109 -6.66 9.29 12.73
C LEU A 109 -5.91 10.41 12.03
N VAL A 110 -4.61 10.18 11.82
CA VAL A 110 -3.71 11.06 11.05
C VAL A 110 -3.50 10.45 9.68
N ASP A 111 -3.64 11.26 8.64
CA ASP A 111 -3.53 10.87 7.24
C ASP A 111 -2.12 11.13 6.70
N HIS A 112 -1.51 10.06 6.19
CA HIS A 112 -0.25 10.12 5.44
C HIS A 112 -0.53 9.68 4.01
N LYS A 113 -0.71 10.67 3.11
CA LYS A 113 -0.93 10.43 1.68
C LYS A 113 0.40 10.06 1.03
N VAL A 114 0.57 8.80 0.61
CA VAL A 114 1.86 8.25 0.22
C VAL A 114 2.08 8.15 -1.29
N VAL A 115 1.05 7.84 -2.08
CA VAL A 115 1.14 7.70 -3.54
C VAL A 115 -0.16 8.05 -4.24
N VAL A 116 -0.14 8.15 -5.56
CA VAL A 116 -1.32 8.09 -6.42
C VAL A 116 -1.44 6.67 -6.97
N GLU A 117 -2.63 6.11 -6.84
CA GLU A 117 -3.00 4.76 -7.26
C GLU A 117 -3.82 4.81 -8.56
N PRO A 118 -3.26 4.39 -9.69
CA PRO A 118 -4.01 4.30 -10.94
C PRO A 118 -4.89 3.05 -10.96
N PHE A 119 -6.15 3.17 -11.38
CA PHE A 119 -7.03 2.00 -11.59
C PHE A 119 -7.32 1.82 -13.07
N VAL A 120 -7.38 0.55 -13.50
CA VAL A 120 -7.62 0.18 -14.87
C VAL A 120 -8.73 -0.87 -14.98
N PHE A 121 -9.50 -0.80 -16.06
CA PHE A 121 -10.39 -1.90 -16.44
C PHE A 121 -9.59 -2.97 -17.15
N ILE A 122 -9.79 -4.21 -16.73
CA ILE A 122 -9.14 -5.39 -17.29
C ILE A 122 -10.18 -6.41 -17.78
N VAL A 123 -9.84 -7.11 -18.84
CA VAL A 123 -10.64 -8.19 -19.44
C VAL A 123 -9.77 -9.42 -19.71
N ASP A 124 -10.40 -10.55 -19.99
CA ASP A 124 -9.66 -11.72 -20.47
C ASP A 124 -8.93 -11.42 -21.79
N LYS A 125 -7.80 -12.07 -22.01
CA LYS A 125 -6.93 -11.80 -23.18
C LYS A 125 -7.60 -12.05 -24.54
N ALA A 126 -8.58 -12.93 -24.61
CA ALA A 126 -9.27 -13.25 -25.86
C ALA A 126 -10.31 -12.20 -26.24
N ASN A 127 -10.69 -11.31 -25.33
CA ASN A 127 -11.64 -10.24 -25.57
C ASN A 127 -11.15 -9.29 -26.67
N LYS A 128 -12.01 -8.98 -27.65
CA LYS A 128 -11.66 -8.14 -28.82
C LYS A 128 -11.94 -6.64 -28.61
N VAL A 129 -12.64 -6.28 -27.53
CA VAL A 129 -12.89 -4.87 -27.20
C VAL A 129 -11.61 -4.25 -26.66
N ASP A 130 -11.20 -3.08 -27.18
CA ASP A 130 -9.99 -2.37 -26.77
C ASP A 130 -10.27 -1.11 -25.96
N ASN A 131 -11.52 -0.63 -25.98
CA ASN A 131 -11.92 0.61 -25.35
C ASN A 131 -13.35 0.53 -24.83
N LEU A 132 -13.59 1.15 -23.71
CA LEU A 132 -14.95 1.47 -23.24
C LEU A 132 -15.09 2.99 -23.11
N THR A 133 -16.17 3.52 -23.66
CA THR A 133 -16.56 4.89 -23.30
C THR A 133 -16.96 4.91 -21.82
N LYS A 134 -16.91 6.09 -21.22
CA LYS A 134 -17.36 6.27 -19.84
C LYS A 134 -18.79 5.74 -19.62
N GLN A 135 -19.71 6.02 -20.56
CA GLN A 135 -21.10 5.55 -20.43
C GLN A 135 -21.19 4.03 -20.53
N GLN A 136 -20.43 3.39 -21.46
CA GLN A 136 -20.39 1.94 -21.56
C GLN A 136 -19.87 1.27 -20.28
N ALA A 137 -18.81 1.83 -19.68
CA ALA A 137 -18.30 1.34 -18.39
C ALA A 137 -19.35 1.45 -17.28
N VAL A 138 -20.05 2.57 -17.18
CA VAL A 138 -21.18 2.75 -16.25
C VAL A 138 -22.28 1.72 -16.51
N ASP A 139 -22.67 1.53 -17.77
CA ASP A 139 -23.76 0.63 -18.12
C ASP A 139 -23.41 -0.85 -17.91
N ILE A 140 -22.15 -1.25 -18.07
CA ILE A 140 -21.67 -2.58 -17.68
C ILE A 140 -21.70 -2.74 -16.15
N LEU A 141 -21.14 -1.78 -15.41
CA LEU A 141 -21.05 -1.84 -13.95
C LEU A 141 -22.44 -1.80 -13.26
N THR A 142 -23.44 -1.21 -13.92
CA THR A 142 -24.84 -1.14 -13.45
C THR A 142 -25.73 -2.27 -13.99
N GLY A 143 -25.19 -3.16 -14.86
CA GLY A 143 -25.90 -4.30 -15.43
C GLY A 143 -26.86 -3.96 -16.58
N LYS A 144 -26.79 -2.75 -17.16
CA LYS A 144 -27.59 -2.38 -18.36
C LYS A 144 -27.01 -2.99 -19.63
N ILE A 145 -25.69 -3.10 -19.72
CA ILE A 145 -24.97 -3.82 -20.77
C ILE A 145 -24.48 -5.14 -20.19
N THR A 146 -24.93 -6.24 -20.76
CA THR A 146 -24.68 -7.61 -20.28
C THR A 146 -24.06 -8.53 -21.34
N ASN A 147 -23.86 -8.02 -22.54
CA ASN A 147 -23.26 -8.75 -23.64
C ASN A 147 -22.23 -7.88 -24.38
N TRP A 148 -21.08 -8.45 -24.69
CA TRP A 148 -19.98 -7.75 -25.39
C TRP A 148 -20.37 -7.23 -26.77
N SER A 149 -21.32 -7.87 -27.47
CA SER A 149 -21.84 -7.39 -28.75
C SER A 149 -22.44 -5.98 -28.69
N GLN A 150 -22.97 -5.58 -27.54
CA GLN A 150 -23.54 -4.24 -27.31
C GLN A 150 -22.47 -3.12 -27.31
N VAL A 151 -21.19 -3.49 -27.22
CA VAL A 151 -20.04 -2.56 -27.22
C VAL A 151 -19.04 -2.88 -28.34
N GLY A 152 -19.48 -3.59 -29.38
CA GLY A 152 -18.66 -3.91 -30.56
C GLY A 152 -17.77 -5.14 -30.40
N GLY A 153 -17.97 -5.94 -29.39
CA GLY A 153 -17.30 -7.23 -29.16
C GLY A 153 -18.06 -8.42 -29.76
N ALA A 154 -17.64 -9.63 -29.39
CA ALA A 154 -18.31 -10.87 -29.78
C ALA A 154 -19.69 -11.00 -29.11
N ASP A 155 -20.56 -11.85 -29.67
CA ASP A 155 -21.80 -12.26 -28.97
C ASP A 155 -21.45 -13.20 -27.82
N GLN A 156 -21.14 -12.59 -26.67
CA GLN A 156 -20.68 -13.25 -25.46
C GLN A 156 -21.20 -12.51 -24.25
N LYS A 157 -21.78 -13.24 -23.27
CA LYS A 157 -22.23 -12.67 -22.00
C LYS A 157 -21.03 -12.02 -21.29
N ILE A 158 -21.25 -10.84 -20.74
CA ILE A 158 -20.30 -10.18 -19.82
C ILE A 158 -20.41 -10.84 -18.44
N THR A 159 -19.29 -11.28 -17.90
CA THR A 159 -19.16 -11.68 -16.50
C THR A 159 -18.47 -10.58 -15.72
N LEU A 160 -19.23 -9.81 -14.96
CA LEU A 160 -18.66 -8.76 -14.12
C LEU A 160 -18.02 -9.37 -12.86
N ILE A 161 -16.75 -9.05 -12.65
CA ILE A 161 -15.98 -9.44 -11.45
C ILE A 161 -15.51 -8.17 -10.75
N HIS A 162 -15.97 -7.93 -9.53
CA HIS A 162 -15.57 -6.75 -8.80
C HIS A 162 -15.35 -7.03 -7.32
N ARG A 163 -15.16 -5.98 -6.51
CA ARG A 163 -14.66 -6.05 -5.16
C ARG A 163 -15.78 -6.01 -4.12
N ALA A 164 -15.48 -6.58 -2.94
CA ALA A 164 -16.33 -6.49 -1.75
C ALA A 164 -16.53 -5.02 -1.29
N LYS A 165 -17.56 -4.79 -0.46
CA LYS A 165 -17.88 -3.43 0.05
C LYS A 165 -16.75 -2.82 0.91
N SER A 166 -15.89 -3.64 1.51
CA SER A 166 -14.73 -3.19 2.29
C SER A 166 -13.57 -2.65 1.43
N SER A 167 -13.66 -2.75 0.10
CA SER A 167 -12.61 -2.34 -0.83
C SER A 167 -12.63 -0.84 -1.12
N GLY A 168 -11.48 -0.20 -0.93
CA GLY A 168 -11.27 1.17 -1.40
C GLY A 168 -11.25 1.28 -2.92
N SER A 169 -10.64 0.31 -3.63
CA SER A 169 -10.69 0.25 -5.11
C SER A 169 -12.14 0.28 -5.63
N ARG A 170 -13.06 -0.45 -4.98
CA ARG A 170 -14.49 -0.38 -5.31
C ARG A 170 -15.07 1.02 -5.03
N ALA A 171 -14.71 1.63 -3.92
CA ALA A 171 -15.17 2.97 -3.57
C ALA A 171 -14.64 4.01 -4.58
N THR A 172 -13.38 3.93 -4.98
CA THR A 172 -12.79 4.80 -6.01
C THR A 172 -13.53 4.67 -7.35
N ILE A 173 -13.82 3.45 -7.80
CA ILE A 173 -14.61 3.25 -9.04
C ILE A 173 -16.04 3.76 -8.87
N SER A 174 -16.66 3.58 -7.70
CA SER A 174 -17.98 4.15 -7.42
C SER A 174 -17.99 5.67 -7.53
N GLU A 175 -17.00 6.33 -6.97
CA GLU A 175 -16.87 7.78 -6.97
C GLU A 175 -16.53 8.33 -8.36
N VAL A 176 -15.47 7.81 -8.98
CA VAL A 176 -14.91 8.38 -10.22
C VAL A 176 -15.71 8.01 -11.46
N VAL A 177 -16.16 6.74 -11.55
CA VAL A 177 -16.83 6.20 -12.75
C VAL A 177 -18.33 6.24 -12.59
N LEU A 178 -18.88 5.64 -11.52
CA LEU A 178 -20.33 5.51 -11.34
C LEU A 178 -21.01 6.81 -10.88
N LYS A 179 -20.28 7.68 -10.18
CA LYS A 179 -20.79 8.98 -9.69
C LYS A 179 -22.12 8.87 -8.94
N GLY A 180 -22.21 7.88 -8.06
CA GLY A 180 -23.39 7.62 -7.23
C GLY A 180 -24.35 6.59 -7.79
N ALA A 181 -24.18 6.09 -9.02
CA ALA A 181 -24.95 4.95 -9.50
C ALA A 181 -24.53 3.67 -8.74
N ALA A 182 -25.49 2.78 -8.50
CA ALA A 182 -25.21 1.53 -7.80
C ALA A 182 -24.63 0.47 -8.76
N PHE A 183 -23.67 -0.32 -8.26
CA PHE A 183 -23.26 -1.56 -8.95
C PHE A 183 -24.42 -2.54 -9.05
N THR A 184 -24.45 -3.30 -10.13
CA THR A 184 -25.36 -4.45 -10.21
C THR A 184 -25.00 -5.51 -9.17
N ASP A 185 -26.00 -6.25 -8.69
CA ASP A 185 -25.80 -7.41 -7.82
C ASP A 185 -25.42 -8.68 -8.62
N ASP A 186 -25.65 -8.70 -9.95
CA ASP A 186 -25.21 -9.80 -10.84
C ASP A 186 -23.72 -9.68 -11.13
N ALA A 187 -22.89 -10.05 -10.16
CA ALA A 187 -21.44 -9.99 -10.27
C ALA A 187 -20.77 -11.01 -9.34
N ILE A 188 -19.57 -11.44 -9.74
CA ILE A 188 -18.69 -12.23 -8.88
C ILE A 188 -17.88 -11.29 -7.99
N ILE A 189 -17.94 -11.53 -6.69
CA ILE A 189 -17.22 -10.71 -5.71
C ILE A 189 -15.87 -11.35 -5.36
N GLN A 190 -14.81 -10.53 -5.38
CA GLN A 190 -13.46 -10.93 -5.00
C GLN A 190 -12.91 -10.01 -3.90
N ASP A 191 -12.08 -10.58 -3.00
CA ASP A 191 -11.60 -9.88 -1.81
C ASP A 191 -10.33 -9.05 -2.04
N SER A 192 -9.61 -9.25 -3.17
CA SER A 192 -8.35 -8.55 -3.46
C SER A 192 -8.20 -8.22 -4.93
N ASN A 193 -7.31 -7.23 -5.25
CA ASN A 193 -6.93 -6.93 -6.63
C ASN A 193 -6.33 -8.15 -7.33
N GLY A 194 -5.47 -8.91 -6.64
CA GLY A 194 -4.88 -10.13 -7.18
C GLY A 194 -5.92 -11.20 -7.50
N ALA A 195 -6.95 -11.37 -6.65
CA ALA A 195 -8.03 -12.32 -6.90
C ALA A 195 -8.91 -11.91 -8.09
N VAL A 196 -9.21 -10.60 -8.25
CA VAL A 196 -9.90 -10.08 -9.44
C VAL A 196 -9.12 -10.39 -10.70
N ARG A 197 -7.83 -10.05 -10.75
CA ARG A 197 -6.98 -10.34 -11.91
C ARG A 197 -6.96 -11.83 -12.24
N ALA A 198 -6.73 -12.69 -11.24
CA ALA A 198 -6.67 -14.14 -11.45
C ALA A 198 -8.01 -14.71 -11.98
N ALA A 199 -9.14 -14.24 -11.45
CA ALA A 199 -10.45 -14.67 -11.90
C ALA A 199 -10.74 -14.21 -13.34
N ILE A 200 -10.35 -12.99 -13.72
CA ILE A 200 -10.52 -12.47 -15.08
C ILE A 200 -9.65 -13.24 -16.07
N ALA A 201 -8.41 -13.56 -15.72
CA ALA A 201 -7.49 -14.30 -16.58
C ALA A 201 -8.03 -15.69 -16.97
N THR A 202 -8.92 -16.28 -16.17
CA THR A 202 -9.45 -17.64 -16.35
C THR A 202 -10.93 -17.70 -16.73
N THR A 203 -11.61 -16.54 -16.79
CA THR A 203 -13.06 -16.50 -17.08
C THR A 203 -13.31 -15.82 -18.42
N PRO A 204 -13.66 -16.56 -19.49
CA PRO A 204 -13.99 -15.97 -20.78
C PRO A 204 -15.14 -14.96 -20.66
N GLY A 205 -14.98 -13.79 -21.29
CA GLY A 205 -15.97 -12.71 -21.26
C GLY A 205 -16.00 -11.92 -19.96
N ALA A 206 -15.04 -12.15 -19.04
CA ALA A 206 -14.97 -11.40 -17.79
C ALA A 206 -14.45 -9.97 -18.00
N ILE A 207 -14.94 -9.08 -17.15
CA ILE A 207 -14.45 -7.71 -16.95
C ILE A 207 -14.40 -7.38 -15.47
N GLY A 208 -13.43 -6.58 -15.07
CA GLY A 208 -13.33 -5.99 -13.76
C GLY A 208 -12.35 -4.84 -13.75
N TYR A 209 -11.99 -4.42 -12.57
CA TYR A 209 -11.01 -3.34 -12.36
C TYR A 209 -10.02 -3.72 -11.27
N VAL A 210 -8.81 -3.27 -11.43
CA VAL A 210 -7.71 -3.43 -10.47
C VAL A 210 -6.86 -2.18 -10.42
N ASP A 211 -6.06 -2.04 -9.38
CA ASP A 211 -4.92 -1.13 -9.39
C ASP A 211 -3.91 -1.56 -10.46
N ALA A 212 -3.39 -0.60 -11.21
CA ALA A 212 -2.60 -0.85 -12.42
C ALA A 212 -1.40 -1.80 -12.22
N PRO A 213 -0.66 -1.77 -11.09
CA PRO A 213 0.40 -2.75 -10.81
C PRO A 213 -0.03 -4.23 -10.83
N TYR A 214 -1.33 -4.51 -10.73
CA TYR A 214 -1.84 -5.89 -10.85
C TYR A 214 -2.13 -6.32 -12.28
N ALA A 215 -2.20 -5.38 -13.21
CA ALA A 215 -2.48 -5.68 -14.61
C ALA A 215 -1.23 -6.20 -15.32
N ASP A 216 -1.00 -7.50 -15.22
CA ASP A 216 0.10 -8.19 -15.87
C ASP A 216 -0.31 -8.77 -17.24
N GLU A 217 0.61 -9.53 -17.86
CA GLU A 217 0.41 -10.16 -19.16
C GLU A 217 -0.71 -11.21 -19.21
N SER A 218 -1.27 -11.62 -18.06
CA SER A 218 -2.38 -12.59 -18.02
C SER A 218 -3.73 -12.00 -18.42
N VAL A 219 -3.86 -10.67 -18.40
CA VAL A 219 -5.08 -9.92 -18.72
C VAL A 219 -4.83 -8.84 -19.77
N LYS A 220 -5.90 -8.26 -20.32
CA LYS A 220 -5.83 -7.13 -21.23
C LYS A 220 -6.40 -5.88 -20.55
N VAL A 221 -5.63 -4.79 -20.56
CA VAL A 221 -6.07 -3.46 -20.11
C VAL A 221 -6.86 -2.79 -21.22
N LEU A 222 -8.01 -2.22 -20.89
CA LEU A 222 -8.83 -1.43 -21.80
C LEU A 222 -8.46 0.06 -21.73
N LYS A 223 -8.56 0.74 -22.86
CA LYS A 223 -8.64 2.19 -22.88
C LYS A 223 -9.95 2.64 -22.22
N PHE A 224 -9.92 3.80 -21.63
CA PHE A 224 -11.10 4.41 -21.02
C PHE A 224 -11.38 5.75 -21.72
N ASP A 225 -12.56 5.85 -22.32
CA ASP A 225 -13.00 7.04 -23.09
C ASP A 225 -11.99 7.44 -24.19
N GLY A 226 -11.42 6.44 -24.86
CA GLY A 226 -10.40 6.58 -25.90
C GLY A 226 -8.98 6.82 -25.39
N VAL A 227 -8.79 7.01 -24.07
CA VAL A 227 -7.48 7.28 -23.47
C VAL A 227 -6.85 6.00 -22.92
N GLU A 228 -5.63 5.73 -23.35
CA GLU A 228 -4.81 4.65 -22.83
C GLU A 228 -4.28 5.00 -21.44
N PHE A 229 -4.26 4.02 -20.53
CA PHE A 229 -3.62 4.18 -19.24
C PHE A 229 -2.12 4.47 -19.40
N SER A 230 -1.67 5.54 -18.79
CA SER A 230 -0.26 5.82 -18.50
C SER A 230 -0.17 6.81 -17.34
N ALA A 231 0.95 6.79 -16.61
CA ALA A 231 1.21 7.76 -15.54
C ALA A 231 1.09 9.20 -16.08
N GLN A 232 1.63 9.47 -17.28
CA GLN A 232 1.58 10.79 -17.90
C GLN A 232 0.14 11.23 -18.21
N ASN A 233 -0.73 10.33 -18.68
CA ASN A 233 -2.12 10.67 -18.96
C ASN A 233 -2.92 10.97 -17.70
N ILE A 234 -2.56 10.39 -16.54
CA ILE A 234 -3.12 10.77 -15.24
C ILE A 234 -2.63 12.15 -14.82
N ILE A 235 -1.31 12.40 -14.87
CA ILE A 235 -0.69 13.69 -14.51
C ILE A 235 -1.25 14.83 -15.38
N ASP A 236 -1.51 14.56 -16.65
CA ASP A 236 -2.10 15.51 -17.59
C ASP A 236 -3.63 15.69 -17.41
N GLY A 237 -4.26 14.91 -16.54
CA GLY A 237 -5.71 14.91 -16.32
C GLY A 237 -6.53 14.28 -17.45
N LYS A 238 -5.89 13.55 -18.38
CA LYS A 238 -6.56 12.88 -19.52
C LYS A 238 -7.19 11.55 -19.10
N TYR A 239 -6.53 10.79 -18.22
CA TYR A 239 -7.03 9.53 -17.67
C TYR A 239 -7.52 9.76 -16.24
N PRO A 240 -8.84 9.68 -15.97
CA PRO A 240 -9.40 10.15 -14.71
C PRO A 240 -9.48 9.10 -13.61
N ILE A 241 -9.19 7.81 -13.90
CA ILE A 241 -9.42 6.73 -12.94
C ILE A 241 -8.19 6.53 -12.07
N TYR A 242 -8.10 7.28 -11.00
CA TYR A 242 -7.07 7.15 -9.96
C TYR A 242 -7.64 7.55 -8.59
N GLY A 243 -6.98 7.10 -7.56
CA GLY A 243 -7.17 7.51 -6.18
C GLY A 243 -5.84 7.91 -5.54
N TYR A 244 -5.87 8.13 -4.26
CA TYR A 244 -4.66 8.32 -3.47
C TYR A 244 -4.53 7.16 -2.50
N GLY A 245 -3.32 6.65 -2.37
CA GLY A 245 -2.94 5.72 -1.34
C GLY A 245 -2.62 6.44 -0.04
N HIS A 246 -3.26 6.01 1.02
CA HIS A 246 -3.16 6.58 2.36
C HIS A 246 -2.65 5.55 3.36
N MET A 247 -1.83 5.98 4.28
CA MET A 247 -1.47 5.24 5.49
C MET A 247 -2.00 6.02 6.69
N TYR A 248 -2.98 5.47 7.39
CA TYR A 248 -3.58 6.11 8.57
C TYR A 248 -2.93 5.59 9.84
N THR A 249 -2.64 6.49 10.78
CA THR A 249 -2.18 6.16 12.13
C THR A 249 -3.14 6.73 13.18
N LYS A 250 -3.22 6.10 14.36
CA LYS A 250 -4.00 6.64 15.48
C LYS A 250 -3.13 7.64 16.25
N GLY A 251 -3.37 8.93 16.00
CA GLY A 251 -2.49 10.00 16.45
C GLY A 251 -1.18 10.08 15.64
N GLU A 252 -0.31 11.01 16.03
CA GLU A 252 0.99 11.20 15.38
C GLU A 252 1.88 9.96 15.54
N PRO A 253 2.46 9.43 14.47
CA PRO A 253 3.31 8.25 14.56
C PRO A 253 4.64 8.56 15.23
N THR A 254 5.17 7.58 15.97
CA THR A 254 6.46 7.67 16.65
C THR A 254 7.31 6.43 16.39
N GLY A 255 8.58 6.46 16.76
CA GLY A 255 9.48 5.31 16.72
C GLY A 255 9.55 4.63 15.33
N ALA A 256 9.42 3.32 15.30
CA ALA A 256 9.51 2.54 14.08
C ALA A 256 8.39 2.84 13.08
N VAL A 257 7.17 3.10 13.56
CA VAL A 257 6.02 3.45 12.69
C VAL A 257 6.29 4.73 11.92
N LYS A 258 6.74 5.78 12.63
CA LYS A 258 7.12 7.04 11.99
C LYS A 258 8.24 6.84 10.99
N ALA A 259 9.29 6.12 11.36
CA ALA A 259 10.43 5.88 10.50
C ALA A 259 10.05 5.14 9.21
N PHE A 260 9.12 4.18 9.28
CA PHE A 260 8.63 3.46 8.09
C PHE A 260 7.79 4.35 7.16
N ILE A 261 6.92 5.19 7.72
CA ILE A 261 6.13 6.15 6.93
C ILE A 261 7.06 7.19 6.29
N ASP A 262 8.00 7.75 7.06
CA ASP A 262 9.00 8.71 6.55
C ASP A 262 9.85 8.11 5.43
N TYR A 263 10.24 6.83 5.55
CA TYR A 263 10.96 6.10 4.51
C TYR A 263 10.15 6.02 3.20
N ILE A 264 8.88 5.63 3.26
CA ILE A 264 8.01 5.55 2.08
C ILE A 264 7.78 6.94 1.47
N MET A 265 7.70 7.98 2.29
CA MET A 265 7.50 9.36 1.85
C MET A 265 8.80 10.08 1.47
N SER A 266 9.96 9.46 1.69
CA SER A 266 11.25 10.08 1.37
C SER A 266 11.41 10.33 -0.13
N ASP A 267 12.12 11.40 -0.48
CA ASP A 267 12.43 11.72 -1.88
C ASP A 267 13.16 10.58 -2.58
N GLU A 268 14.01 9.84 -1.85
CA GLU A 268 14.73 8.68 -2.37
C GLU A 268 13.76 7.58 -2.80
N PHE A 269 12.85 7.13 -1.91
CA PHE A 269 11.87 6.10 -2.24
C PHE A 269 10.87 6.56 -3.31
N GLN A 270 10.37 7.79 -3.18
CA GLN A 270 9.40 8.35 -4.12
C GLN A 270 9.97 8.45 -5.55
N ASN A 271 11.22 8.87 -5.71
CA ASN A 271 11.82 9.05 -7.03
C ASN A 271 12.47 7.79 -7.60
N SER A 272 12.80 6.80 -6.76
CA SER A 272 13.50 5.59 -7.21
C SER A 272 12.61 4.35 -7.35
N GLN A 273 11.60 4.19 -6.51
CA GLN A 273 10.80 2.97 -6.40
C GLN A 273 9.36 3.13 -6.86
N VAL A 274 8.69 4.23 -6.49
CA VAL A 274 7.25 4.39 -6.69
C VAL A 274 6.83 4.17 -8.15
N GLU A 275 7.51 4.79 -9.12
CA GLU A 275 7.18 4.62 -10.54
C GLU A 275 7.51 3.23 -11.08
N LYS A 276 8.62 2.63 -10.63
CA LYS A 276 8.98 1.25 -11.01
C LYS A 276 7.95 0.23 -10.54
N LEU A 277 7.28 0.52 -9.43
CA LEU A 277 6.22 -0.30 -8.86
C LEU A 277 4.84 0.00 -9.45
N GLY A 278 4.76 0.91 -10.45
CA GLY A 278 3.54 1.21 -11.18
C GLY A 278 2.64 2.28 -10.54
N PHE A 279 3.13 2.97 -9.52
CA PHE A 279 2.45 4.09 -8.86
C PHE A 279 2.97 5.44 -9.35
N ILE A 280 2.34 6.52 -8.90
CA ILE A 280 2.76 7.88 -9.26
C ILE A 280 3.08 8.64 -7.96
N PRO A 281 4.25 9.30 -7.86
CA PRO A 281 4.54 10.17 -6.74
C PRO A 281 3.51 11.29 -6.60
N VAL A 282 3.02 11.54 -5.38
CA VAL A 282 2.03 12.60 -5.12
C VAL A 282 2.52 13.97 -5.61
N SER A 283 3.82 14.22 -5.52
CA SER A 283 4.45 15.48 -5.96
C SER A 283 4.32 15.77 -7.45
N LYS A 284 4.06 14.75 -8.28
CA LYS A 284 3.87 14.91 -9.73
C LYS A 284 2.46 15.35 -10.13
N MET A 285 1.50 15.24 -9.21
CA MET A 285 0.13 15.70 -9.49
C MET A 285 0.06 17.22 -9.44
N LYS A 286 -0.57 17.81 -10.46
CA LYS A 286 -0.84 19.26 -10.48
C LYS A 286 -1.79 19.60 -9.33
N LYS A 287 -1.45 20.65 -8.58
CA LYS A 287 -2.30 21.21 -7.53
C LYS A 287 -3.51 21.91 -8.12
#